data_aac5a274b3145fdf5c4dc47974ed752c
#
_entry.id   aac5a274b3145fdf5c4dc47974ed752c
#
_cell.length_a   1.000
_cell.length_b   1.000
_cell.length_c   1.000
_cell.angle_alpha   90.00
_cell.angle_beta   90.00
_cell.angle_gamma   90.00
#
_symmetry.space_group_name_H-M   'P 1'
#
loop_
_entity.id
_entity.type
_entity.pdbx_description
1 polymer ?
#
loop_
_entity_poly.entity_id
_entity_poly.type
_entity_poly.pdbx_seq_one_letter_code
_entity_poly.pdbx_strand_id
1 'polypeptide(L)'
;CLLAKELAFLSELSATFFCNSGCEANELAIKIARLHGHDLKIQQPEIIVMDNAFHGRTMATLSASGSRKVQAGFEPLMSGFVRVPFDNIDAIQEIASKKNKISALFVEPIQGEGGVNIPDDFESYLKKLRDICDKNNWLLIFDEVQCGVGRTGKWFAYQNSSIKPDVVTLAKGLASGIPIGACIANEKASSLIS
;
A
#
# COMPACT_ATOMS: atom_id res chain seq x y z
N CYS A 1 14.23 -15.64 -13.44
CA CYS A 1 13.72 -14.47 -13.10
C CYS A 1 14.51 -13.17 -13.07
N LEU A 2 14.94 -12.68 -14.23
CA LEU A 2 15.67 -11.40 -14.33
C LEU A 2 14.85 -10.25 -13.77
N LEU A 3 13.59 -10.08 -14.19
CA LEU A 3 12.71 -8.99 -13.73
C LEU A 3 12.58 -8.95 -12.19
N ALA A 4 12.49 -10.09 -11.51
CA ALA A 4 12.43 -10.12 -10.05
C ALA A 4 13.71 -9.56 -9.41
N LYS A 5 14.87 -9.90 -9.96
CA LYS A 5 16.17 -9.37 -9.49
C LYS A 5 16.26 -7.86 -9.70
N GLU A 6 15.86 -7.39 -10.89
CA GLU A 6 15.86 -5.96 -11.20
C GLU A 6 14.91 -5.17 -10.27
N LEU A 7 13.68 -5.67 -10.07
CA LEU A 7 12.73 -5.00 -9.19
C LEU A 7 13.21 -4.99 -7.74
N ALA A 8 13.78 -6.10 -7.25
CA ALA A 8 14.35 -6.16 -5.90
C ALA A 8 15.55 -5.20 -5.76
N PHE A 9 16.43 -5.14 -6.75
CA PHE A 9 17.56 -4.21 -6.77
C PHE A 9 17.10 -2.75 -6.82
N LEU A 10 16.19 -2.41 -7.73
CA LEU A 10 15.71 -1.05 -7.92
C LEU A 10 14.87 -0.52 -6.74
N SER A 11 14.11 -1.40 -6.09
CA SER A 11 13.30 -1.07 -4.91
C SER A 11 14.09 -1.13 -3.61
N GLU A 12 15.27 -1.78 -3.62
CA GLU A 12 16.04 -2.12 -2.42
C GLU A 12 15.22 -2.95 -1.40
N LEU A 13 14.27 -3.76 -1.91
CA LEU A 13 13.50 -4.73 -1.15
C LEU A 13 13.96 -6.16 -1.49
N SER A 14 13.41 -7.17 -0.78
CA SER A 14 14.01 -8.52 -0.78
C SER A 14 13.35 -9.51 -1.74
N ALA A 15 12.03 -9.47 -1.88
CA ALA A 15 11.27 -10.49 -2.60
C ALA A 15 10.21 -9.89 -3.51
N THR A 16 9.99 -10.52 -4.67
CA THR A 16 8.97 -10.10 -5.64
C THR A 16 8.06 -11.26 -5.98
N PHE A 17 6.75 -11.05 -5.83
CA PHE A 17 5.70 -11.92 -6.31
C PHE A 17 5.06 -11.30 -7.54
N PHE A 18 4.91 -12.09 -8.63
CA PHE A 18 4.23 -11.65 -9.85
C PHE A 18 2.81 -12.18 -9.93
N CYS A 19 1.92 -11.36 -10.49
CA CYS A 19 0.54 -11.65 -10.75
C CYS A 19 0.10 -10.99 -12.07
N ASN A 20 -1.22 -10.96 -12.38
CA ASN A 20 -1.69 -10.47 -13.67
C ASN A 20 -2.17 -9.00 -13.63
N SER A 21 -2.31 -8.42 -12.46
CA SER A 21 -2.91 -7.09 -12.31
C SER A 21 -2.50 -6.38 -11.02
N GLY A 22 -2.70 -5.05 -10.98
CA GLY A 22 -2.55 -4.29 -9.75
C GLY A 22 -3.54 -4.70 -8.65
N CYS A 23 -4.75 -5.13 -9.02
CA CYS A 23 -5.71 -5.69 -8.06
C CYS A 23 -5.12 -6.90 -7.31
N GLU A 24 -4.55 -7.86 -8.04
CA GLU A 24 -3.98 -9.08 -7.45
C GLU A 24 -2.73 -8.74 -6.61
N ALA A 25 -1.91 -7.78 -7.05
CA ALA A 25 -0.78 -7.30 -6.26
C ALA A 25 -1.27 -6.68 -4.93
N ASN A 26 -2.31 -5.87 -4.97
CA ASN A 26 -2.93 -5.25 -3.79
C ASN A 26 -3.64 -6.27 -2.89
N GLU A 27 -4.29 -7.31 -3.46
CA GLU A 27 -4.83 -8.42 -2.68
C GLU A 27 -3.73 -9.12 -1.86
N LEU A 28 -2.56 -9.35 -2.46
CA LEU A 28 -1.43 -9.94 -1.74
C LEU A 28 -0.93 -8.98 -0.64
N ALA A 29 -0.80 -7.69 -0.91
CA ALA A 29 -0.41 -6.70 0.09
C ALA A 29 -1.37 -6.66 1.29
N ILE A 30 -2.69 -6.73 1.05
CA ILE A 30 -3.72 -6.83 2.09
C ILE A 30 -3.57 -8.14 2.90
N LYS A 31 -3.27 -9.26 2.24
CA LYS A 31 -3.02 -10.54 2.92
C LYS A 31 -1.77 -10.47 3.80
N ILE A 32 -0.67 -9.87 3.32
CA ILE A 32 0.55 -9.65 4.10
C ILE A 32 0.23 -8.82 5.35
N ALA A 33 -0.52 -7.72 5.20
CA ALA A 33 -0.92 -6.88 6.32
C ALA A 33 -1.72 -7.65 7.38
N ARG A 34 -2.63 -8.54 6.94
CA ARG A 34 -3.40 -9.39 7.86
C ARG A 34 -2.54 -10.42 8.55
N LEU A 35 -1.64 -11.08 7.83
CA LEU A 35 -0.69 -12.04 8.42
C LEU A 35 0.22 -11.36 9.45
N HIS A 36 0.72 -10.16 9.15
CA HIS A 36 1.47 -9.37 10.12
C HIS A 36 0.65 -9.06 11.39
N GLY A 37 -0.62 -8.68 11.22
CA GLY A 37 -1.50 -8.46 12.37
C GLY A 37 -1.69 -9.73 13.23
N HIS A 38 -1.83 -10.90 12.60
CA HIS A 38 -1.93 -12.17 13.33
C HIS A 38 -0.61 -12.53 14.02
N ASP A 39 0.54 -12.22 13.42
CA ASP A 39 1.84 -12.40 14.07
C ASP A 39 1.96 -11.51 15.32
N LEU A 40 1.41 -10.30 15.27
CA LEU A 40 1.25 -9.39 16.42
C LEU A 40 0.15 -9.84 17.42
N LYS A 41 -0.47 -11.02 17.22
CA LYS A 41 -1.55 -11.56 18.07
C LYS A 41 -2.84 -10.73 18.02
N ILE A 42 -3.05 -9.98 16.96
CA ILE A 42 -4.30 -9.24 16.71
C ILE A 42 -5.29 -10.20 16.05
N GLN A 43 -6.41 -10.48 16.70
CA GLN A 43 -7.42 -11.43 16.18
C GLN A 43 -8.15 -10.90 14.93
N GLN A 44 -8.40 -9.60 14.89
CA GLN A 44 -9.09 -8.93 13.80
C GLN A 44 -8.25 -7.72 13.36
N PRO A 45 -7.17 -7.93 12.58
CA PRO A 45 -6.30 -6.85 12.17
C PRO A 45 -7.02 -5.89 11.22
N GLU A 46 -6.82 -4.60 11.46
CA GLU A 46 -7.32 -3.51 10.65
C GLU A 46 -6.17 -2.84 9.89
N ILE A 47 -6.48 -2.32 8.70
CA ILE A 47 -5.56 -1.61 7.82
C ILE A 47 -6.06 -0.18 7.65
N ILE A 48 -5.20 0.81 7.87
CA ILE A 48 -5.52 2.20 7.58
C ILE A 48 -5.41 2.42 6.07
N VAL A 49 -6.44 3.02 5.48
CA VAL A 49 -6.52 3.41 4.07
C VAL A 49 -6.99 4.86 3.93
N MET A 50 -6.76 5.48 2.78
CA MET A 50 -7.06 6.90 2.57
C MET A 50 -8.42 7.11 1.89
N ASP A 51 -9.07 8.23 2.21
CA ASP A 51 -10.19 8.74 1.42
C ASP A 51 -9.73 8.97 -0.03
N ASN A 52 -10.64 8.76 -0.98
CA ASN A 52 -10.41 8.89 -2.42
C ASN A 52 -9.32 7.96 -3.00
N ALA A 53 -8.74 7.04 -2.21
CA ALA A 53 -7.80 6.06 -2.72
C ALA A 53 -8.49 5.09 -3.70
N PHE A 54 -7.70 4.58 -4.65
CA PHE A 54 -8.12 3.54 -5.58
C PHE A 54 -7.14 2.38 -5.56
N HIS A 55 -7.55 1.24 -5.00
CA HIS A 55 -6.70 0.05 -4.89
C HIS A 55 -7.14 -1.12 -5.78
N GLY A 56 -8.28 -1.01 -6.44
CA GLY A 56 -8.81 -2.04 -7.33
C GLY A 56 -10.29 -2.30 -7.18
N ARG A 57 -10.79 -3.37 -7.86
CA ARG A 57 -12.22 -3.71 -7.92
C ARG A 57 -12.54 -5.14 -7.49
N THR A 58 -11.59 -5.91 -6.97
CA THR A 58 -11.87 -7.15 -6.23
C THR A 58 -12.47 -6.80 -4.87
N MET A 59 -13.15 -7.73 -4.20
CA MET A 59 -13.90 -7.38 -2.98
C MET A 59 -13.02 -6.75 -1.90
N ALA A 60 -11.79 -7.23 -1.68
CA ALA A 60 -10.93 -6.60 -0.68
C ALA A 60 -10.36 -5.27 -1.15
N THR A 61 -9.86 -5.16 -2.38
CA THR A 61 -9.32 -3.90 -2.90
C THR A 61 -10.40 -2.83 -3.10
N LEU A 62 -11.63 -3.23 -3.46
CA LEU A 62 -12.80 -2.36 -3.52
C LEU A 62 -13.14 -1.80 -2.13
N SER A 63 -13.10 -2.66 -1.11
CA SER A 63 -13.36 -2.25 0.28
C SER A 63 -12.26 -1.33 0.82
N ALA A 64 -11.01 -1.51 0.40
CA ALA A 64 -9.89 -0.62 0.71
C ALA A 64 -9.97 0.73 -0.02
N SER A 65 -10.57 0.76 -1.23
CA SER A 65 -10.73 1.99 -2.02
C SER A 65 -11.65 2.99 -1.34
N GLY A 66 -11.36 4.30 -1.47
CA GLY A 66 -12.05 5.39 -0.78
C GLY A 66 -13.27 5.96 -1.51
N SER A 67 -13.50 5.57 -2.77
CA SER A 67 -14.57 6.12 -3.60
C SER A 67 -15.89 5.38 -3.42
N ARG A 68 -16.89 6.03 -2.80
CA ARG A 68 -18.24 5.48 -2.67
C ARG A 68 -18.90 5.19 -4.03
N LYS A 69 -18.57 5.95 -5.05
CA LYS A 69 -19.11 5.77 -6.41
C LYS A 69 -18.76 4.39 -6.98
N VAL A 70 -17.56 3.87 -6.71
CA VAL A 70 -17.14 2.56 -7.20
C VAL A 70 -17.57 1.41 -6.30
N GLN A 71 -17.97 1.70 -5.06
CA GLN A 71 -18.42 0.72 -4.07
C GLN A 71 -19.93 0.46 -4.15
N ALA A 72 -20.70 1.45 -4.61
CA ALA A 72 -22.16 1.41 -4.63
C ALA A 72 -22.71 0.19 -5.39
N GLY A 73 -23.56 -0.59 -4.75
CA GLY A 73 -24.18 -1.80 -5.31
C GLY A 73 -23.37 -3.10 -5.08
N PHE A 74 -22.22 -3.01 -4.40
CA PHE A 74 -21.38 -4.18 -4.06
C PHE A 74 -21.30 -4.44 -2.56
N GLU A 75 -22.18 -3.80 -1.77
CA GLU A 75 -22.29 -4.06 -0.35
C GLU A 75 -22.87 -5.47 -0.05
N PRO A 76 -22.50 -6.09 1.08
CA PRO A 76 -21.65 -5.56 2.16
C PRO A 76 -20.17 -5.60 1.80
N LEU A 77 -19.47 -4.49 2.07
CA LEU A 77 -18.03 -4.42 1.90
C LEU A 77 -17.30 -5.24 2.96
N MET A 78 -16.07 -5.67 2.67
CA MET A 78 -15.23 -6.37 3.66
C MET A 78 -14.85 -5.44 4.81
N SER A 79 -14.94 -5.96 6.03
CA SER A 79 -14.43 -5.29 7.23
C SER A 79 -12.90 -5.34 7.33
N GLY A 80 -12.35 -4.55 8.25
CA GLY A 80 -10.91 -4.51 8.51
C GLY A 80 -10.19 -3.35 7.84
N PHE A 81 -10.91 -2.35 7.37
CA PHE A 81 -10.35 -1.10 6.84
C PHE A 81 -10.81 0.11 7.67
N VAL A 82 -9.85 0.93 8.08
CA VAL A 82 -10.08 2.20 8.78
C VAL A 82 -9.69 3.34 7.85
N ARG A 83 -10.63 4.24 7.58
CA ARG A 83 -10.43 5.28 6.59
C ARG A 83 -10.07 6.61 7.24
N VAL A 84 -9.10 7.32 6.64
CA VAL A 84 -8.66 8.65 7.05
C VAL A 84 -8.54 9.57 5.83
N PRO A 85 -8.64 10.89 6.00
CA PRO A 85 -8.35 11.83 4.92
C PRO A 85 -6.91 11.69 4.43
N PHE A 86 -6.69 11.85 3.12
CA PHE A 86 -5.36 11.89 2.53
C PHE A 86 -4.58 13.11 3.04
N ASP A 87 -3.27 12.97 3.20
CA ASP A 87 -2.35 14.00 3.73
C ASP A 87 -2.69 14.50 5.16
N ASN A 88 -3.43 13.71 5.94
CA ASN A 88 -3.81 14.08 7.32
C ASN A 88 -3.10 13.18 8.34
N ILE A 89 -1.90 13.60 8.75
CA ILE A 89 -1.08 12.89 9.73
C ILE A 89 -1.74 12.84 11.12
N ASP A 90 -2.43 13.91 11.52
CA ASP A 90 -3.06 13.98 12.84
C ASP A 90 -4.16 12.93 12.99
N ALA A 91 -4.95 12.69 11.94
CA ALA A 91 -5.96 11.63 11.94
C ALA A 91 -5.35 10.23 12.12
N ILE A 92 -4.18 9.98 11.50
CA ILE A 92 -3.46 8.70 11.66
C ILE A 92 -2.94 8.56 13.08
N GLN A 93 -2.36 9.63 13.65
CA GLN A 93 -1.86 9.64 15.03
C GLN A 93 -2.97 9.45 16.06
N GLU A 94 -4.15 10.04 15.81
CA GLU A 94 -5.33 9.84 16.66
C GLU A 94 -5.75 8.36 16.68
N ILE A 95 -5.77 7.69 15.51
CA ILE A 95 -6.04 6.26 15.43
C ILE A 95 -4.95 5.47 16.16
N ALA A 96 -3.69 5.79 15.96
CA ALA A 96 -2.57 5.13 16.63
C ALA A 96 -2.67 5.21 18.16
N SER A 97 -3.21 6.31 18.69
CA SER A 97 -3.39 6.49 20.14
C SER A 97 -4.58 5.70 20.72
N LYS A 98 -5.58 5.38 19.89
CA LYS A 98 -6.87 4.81 20.35
C LYS A 98 -7.07 3.34 19.98
N LYS A 99 -6.41 2.86 18.93
CA LYS A 99 -6.62 1.52 18.37
C LYS A 99 -5.36 0.66 18.44
N ASN A 100 -5.52 -0.51 19.03
CA ASN A 100 -4.47 -1.55 19.11
C ASN A 100 -4.65 -2.66 18.05
N LYS A 101 -5.52 -2.47 17.06
CA LYS A 101 -5.84 -3.49 16.03
C LYS A 101 -5.21 -3.21 14.67
N ILE A 102 -4.50 -2.10 14.53
CA ILE A 102 -3.90 -1.73 13.26
C ILE A 102 -2.65 -2.57 13.00
N SER A 103 -2.57 -3.15 11.81
CA SER A 103 -1.42 -3.94 11.36
C SER A 103 -0.62 -3.26 10.25
N ALA A 104 -1.25 -2.37 9.49
CA ALA A 104 -0.61 -1.72 8.35
C ALA A 104 -1.27 -0.39 8.01
N LEU A 105 -0.50 0.42 7.30
CA LEU A 105 -0.94 1.63 6.63
C LEU A 105 -0.75 1.41 5.12
N PHE A 106 -1.83 1.48 4.35
CA PHE A 106 -1.86 1.20 2.92
C PHE A 106 -2.22 2.47 2.15
N VAL A 107 -1.29 3.02 1.38
CA VAL A 107 -1.35 4.36 0.80
C VAL A 107 -0.86 4.37 -0.64
N GLU A 108 -1.55 5.12 -1.51
CA GLU A 108 -0.93 5.63 -2.73
C GLU A 108 -0.05 6.83 -2.34
N PRO A 109 1.28 6.82 -2.59
CA PRO A 109 2.12 8.00 -2.30
C PRO A 109 1.65 9.26 -3.04
N ILE A 110 1.08 9.05 -4.22
CA ILE A 110 0.35 10.05 -5.02
C ILE A 110 -0.94 9.38 -5.46
N GLN A 111 -2.09 9.92 -5.07
CA GLN A 111 -3.37 9.39 -5.51
C GLN A 111 -3.60 9.69 -6.99
N GLY A 112 -3.73 8.66 -7.80
CA GLY A 112 -3.91 8.82 -9.23
C GLY A 112 -5.38 9.00 -9.63
N GLU A 113 -6.22 8.01 -9.35
CA GLU A 113 -7.64 8.00 -9.72
C GLU A 113 -8.45 9.06 -8.96
N GLY A 114 -8.05 9.37 -7.75
CA GLY A 114 -8.67 10.39 -6.90
C GLY A 114 -8.48 11.85 -7.38
N GLY A 115 -7.74 12.07 -8.47
CA GLY A 115 -7.56 13.39 -9.09
C GLY A 115 -6.11 13.91 -9.11
N VAL A 116 -5.13 13.00 -9.04
CA VAL A 116 -3.68 13.32 -8.98
C VAL A 116 -3.37 14.17 -7.73
N ASN A 117 -3.81 13.69 -6.58
CA ASN A 117 -3.52 14.35 -5.31
C ASN A 117 -2.10 14.04 -4.85
N ILE A 118 -1.33 15.08 -4.59
CA ILE A 118 0.05 15.03 -4.09
C ILE A 118 0.04 15.67 -2.70
N PRO A 119 0.73 15.09 -1.69
CA PRO A 119 0.87 15.75 -0.39
C PRO A 119 1.54 17.13 -0.52
N ASP A 120 1.14 18.08 0.30
CA ASP A 120 1.69 19.46 0.29
C ASP A 120 3.22 19.45 0.50
N ASP A 121 3.71 18.60 1.38
CA ASP A 121 5.14 18.31 1.58
C ASP A 121 5.36 16.79 1.48
N PHE A 122 5.70 16.33 0.28
CA PHE A 122 5.85 14.91 -0.04
C PHE A 122 6.87 14.18 0.84
N GLU A 123 8.07 14.77 1.01
CA GLU A 123 9.13 14.20 1.85
C GLU A 123 8.70 14.07 3.30
N SER A 124 8.20 15.17 3.88
CA SER A 124 7.74 15.21 5.27
C SER A 124 6.59 14.26 5.51
N TYR A 125 5.64 14.18 4.58
CA TYR A 125 4.49 13.28 4.69
C TYR A 125 4.93 11.82 4.75
N LEU A 126 5.71 11.36 3.77
CA LEU A 126 6.17 9.96 3.72
C LEU A 126 7.05 9.61 4.94
N LYS A 127 7.89 10.54 5.39
CA LYS A 127 8.70 10.35 6.60
C LYS A 127 7.82 10.17 7.84
N LYS A 128 6.81 11.01 8.02
CA LYS A 128 5.87 10.89 9.15
C LYS A 128 5.09 9.57 9.10
N LEU A 129 4.68 9.11 7.91
CA LEU A 129 4.04 7.79 7.76
C LEU A 129 4.98 6.67 8.22
N ARG A 130 6.26 6.71 7.80
CA ARG A 130 7.27 5.73 8.20
C ARG A 130 7.49 5.75 9.72
N ASP A 131 7.69 6.94 10.30
CA ASP A 131 7.91 7.11 11.74
C ASP A 131 6.73 6.54 12.57
N ILE A 132 5.48 6.78 12.12
CA ILE A 132 4.29 6.23 12.79
C ILE A 132 4.25 4.70 12.68
N CYS A 133 4.53 4.15 11.50
CA CYS A 133 4.56 2.71 11.29
C CYS A 133 5.64 2.05 12.14
N ASP A 134 6.84 2.60 12.19
CA ASP A 134 7.95 2.08 13.00
C ASP A 134 7.62 2.09 14.49
N LYS A 135 7.10 3.22 14.99
CA LYS A 135 6.71 3.38 16.41
C LYS A 135 5.65 2.36 16.84
N ASN A 136 4.72 2.01 15.95
CA ASN A 136 3.59 1.13 16.26
C ASN A 136 3.78 -0.31 15.75
N ASN A 137 4.93 -0.62 15.14
CA ASN A 137 5.20 -1.90 14.50
C ASN A 137 4.16 -2.27 13.42
N TRP A 138 3.69 -1.28 12.65
CA TRP A 138 2.84 -1.47 11.49
C TRP A 138 3.67 -1.65 10.21
N LEU A 139 3.11 -2.32 9.22
CA LEU A 139 3.69 -2.31 7.88
C LEU A 139 3.31 -1.02 7.15
N LEU A 140 4.27 -0.40 6.48
CA LEU A 140 4.03 0.68 5.51
C LEU A 140 3.97 0.06 4.12
N ILE A 141 2.80 0.15 3.49
CA ILE A 141 2.52 -0.41 2.17
C ILE A 141 2.23 0.73 1.20
N PHE A 142 2.99 0.80 0.10
CA PHE A 142 2.74 1.76 -0.96
C PHE A 142 2.12 1.09 -2.18
N ASP A 143 0.95 1.59 -2.58
CA ASP A 143 0.37 1.31 -3.87
C ASP A 143 0.99 2.24 -4.91
N GLU A 144 1.93 1.71 -5.66
CA GLU A 144 2.58 2.43 -6.78
C GLU A 144 2.12 1.92 -8.15
N VAL A 145 0.96 1.28 -8.20
CA VAL A 145 0.35 0.80 -9.45
C VAL A 145 0.22 1.92 -10.48
N GLN A 146 -0.05 3.13 -10.03
CA GLN A 146 -0.18 4.28 -10.95
C GLN A 146 1.02 5.22 -10.94
N CYS A 147 1.62 5.50 -9.78
CA CYS A 147 2.70 6.48 -9.66
C CYS A 147 4.11 5.89 -9.82
N GLY A 148 4.25 4.57 -9.84
CA GLY A 148 5.53 3.90 -10.02
C GLY A 148 6.01 3.78 -11.47
N VAL A 149 7.07 2.99 -11.66
CA VAL A 149 7.66 2.64 -12.95
C VAL A 149 8.01 3.88 -13.80
N GLY A 150 8.75 4.81 -13.19
CA GLY A 150 9.28 5.99 -13.89
C GLY A 150 8.33 7.18 -14.00
N ARG A 151 7.06 7.06 -13.55
CA ARG A 151 6.03 8.10 -13.69
C ARG A 151 6.42 9.43 -13.07
N THR A 152 7.17 9.40 -11.97
CA THR A 152 7.60 10.58 -11.19
C THR A 152 9.07 10.95 -11.42
N GLY A 153 9.71 10.36 -12.43
CA GLY A 153 11.13 10.59 -12.75
C GLY A 153 12.10 9.68 -11.99
N LYS A 154 11.62 8.88 -11.03
CA LYS A 154 12.34 7.80 -10.35
C LYS A 154 11.62 6.49 -10.63
N TRP A 155 12.28 5.33 -10.41
CA TRP A 155 11.64 4.03 -10.58
C TRP A 155 10.38 3.89 -9.72
N PHE A 156 10.45 4.37 -8.49
CA PHE A 156 9.32 4.40 -7.56
C PHE A 156 9.10 5.82 -7.08
N ALA A 157 7.84 6.20 -6.84
CA ALA A 157 7.50 7.53 -6.36
C ALA A 157 8.14 7.82 -4.99
N TYR A 158 8.18 6.82 -4.08
CA TYR A 158 8.81 6.99 -2.77
C TYR A 158 10.29 7.32 -2.83
N GLN A 159 11.00 7.02 -3.92
CA GLN A 159 12.41 7.37 -4.09
C GLN A 159 12.65 8.88 -4.26
N ASN A 160 11.60 9.68 -4.36
CA ASN A 160 11.69 11.14 -4.22
C ASN A 160 11.71 11.56 -2.74
N SER A 161 11.78 10.62 -1.82
CA SER A 161 11.96 10.81 -0.39
C SER A 161 13.09 9.93 0.15
N SER A 162 13.41 10.10 1.42
CA SER A 162 14.49 9.35 2.09
C SER A 162 14.05 8.03 2.71
N ILE A 163 12.76 7.67 2.64
CA ILE A 163 12.20 6.49 3.31
C ILE A 163 12.00 5.30 2.37
N LYS A 164 11.83 4.12 2.97
CA LYS A 164 11.47 2.88 2.25
C LYS A 164 10.20 2.28 2.86
N PRO A 165 9.28 1.75 2.02
CA PRO A 165 8.15 0.97 2.49
C PRO A 165 8.57 -0.45 2.89
N ASP A 166 7.68 -1.16 3.57
CA ASP A 166 7.82 -2.60 3.79
C ASP A 166 7.32 -3.41 2.59
N VAL A 167 6.30 -2.89 1.90
CA VAL A 167 5.71 -3.51 0.71
C VAL A 167 5.41 -2.42 -0.32
N VAL A 168 5.65 -2.72 -1.60
CA VAL A 168 5.21 -1.88 -2.73
C VAL A 168 4.53 -2.72 -3.79
N THR A 169 3.44 -2.21 -4.36
CA THR A 169 2.72 -2.87 -5.45
C THR A 169 2.84 -2.10 -6.75
N LEU A 170 2.96 -2.83 -7.85
CA LEU A 170 3.15 -2.31 -9.20
C LEU A 170 2.22 -2.98 -10.20
N ALA A 171 1.89 -2.28 -11.27
CA ALA A 171 1.26 -2.79 -12.47
C ALA A 171 1.36 -1.75 -13.62
N LYS A 172 0.32 -1.58 -14.40
CA LYS A 172 0.18 -0.56 -15.48
C LYS A 172 1.44 -0.44 -16.34
N GLY A 173 2.32 0.51 -16.05
CA GLY A 173 3.54 0.77 -16.81
C GLY A 173 4.61 -0.34 -16.76
N LEU A 174 4.44 -1.35 -15.88
CA LEU A 174 5.46 -2.39 -15.64
C LEU A 174 5.79 -3.22 -16.89
N ALA A 175 4.83 -3.50 -17.75
CA ALA A 175 5.05 -4.39 -18.89
C ALA A 175 4.54 -3.84 -20.24
N SER A 176 4.27 -2.55 -20.36
CA SER A 176 3.97 -1.90 -21.65
C SER A 176 2.90 -2.58 -22.50
N GLY A 177 1.82 -3.09 -21.86
CA GLY A 177 0.68 -3.70 -22.54
C GLY A 177 0.46 -5.19 -22.25
N ILE A 178 1.40 -5.88 -21.61
CA ILE A 178 1.18 -7.25 -21.14
C ILE A 178 0.53 -7.19 -19.74
N PRO A 179 -0.53 -7.99 -19.49
CA PRO A 179 -1.11 -8.08 -18.16
C PRO A 179 -0.08 -8.57 -17.12
N ILE A 180 0.30 -7.70 -16.18
CA ILE A 180 1.21 -8.02 -15.10
C ILE A 180 0.96 -7.10 -13.91
N GLY A 181 1.15 -7.65 -12.72
CA GLY A 181 1.31 -6.93 -11.47
C GLY A 181 2.47 -7.51 -10.69
N ALA A 182 2.99 -6.75 -9.75
CA ALA A 182 4.03 -7.22 -8.84
C ALA A 182 3.77 -6.68 -7.44
N CYS A 183 3.98 -7.54 -6.44
CA CYS A 183 4.07 -7.16 -5.04
C CYS A 183 5.49 -7.42 -4.58
N ILE A 184 6.19 -6.39 -4.15
CA ILE A 184 7.59 -6.45 -3.71
C ILE A 184 7.59 -6.18 -2.21
N ALA A 185 8.29 -7.01 -1.45
CA ALA A 185 8.30 -6.94 0.00
C ALA A 185 9.72 -6.99 0.56
N ASN A 186 9.96 -6.34 1.69
CA ASN A 186 11.18 -6.50 2.45
C ASN A 186 11.22 -7.88 3.12
N GLU A 187 12.34 -8.22 3.78
CA GLU A 187 12.53 -9.51 4.42
C GLU A 187 11.48 -9.78 5.50
N LYS A 188 11.14 -8.79 6.34
CA LYS A 188 10.12 -8.89 7.37
C LYS A 188 8.75 -9.27 6.79
N ALA A 189 8.32 -8.58 5.75
CA ALA A 189 7.00 -8.80 5.15
C ALA A 189 6.95 -10.08 4.29
N SER A 190 8.02 -10.42 3.59
CA SER A 190 8.08 -11.62 2.73
C SER A 190 8.14 -12.92 3.55
N SER A 191 8.78 -12.93 4.71
CA SER A 191 8.84 -14.11 5.58
C SER A 191 7.48 -14.54 6.13
N LEU A 192 6.47 -13.68 6.10
CA LEU A 192 5.10 -14.01 6.53
C LEU A 192 4.37 -14.94 5.56
N ILE A 193 4.85 -15.11 4.32
CA ILE A 193 4.15 -15.84 3.25
C ILE A 193 4.82 -17.18 2.93
N SER A 194 5.98 -17.45 3.50
CA SER A 194 6.74 -18.68 3.28
C SER A 194 6.07 -19.93 3.88
#